data_74963d8b11205d8426b737fb5c320b58
#
_entry.id   74963d8b11205d8426b737fb5c320b58
#
_cell.length_a   1.000
_cell.length_b   1.000
_cell.length_c   1.000
_cell.angle_alpha   90.00
_cell.angle_beta   90.00
_cell.angle_gamma   90.00
#
_symmetry.space_group_name_H-M   'P 1'
#
loop_
_entity.id
_entity.type
_entity.pdbx_description
1 polymer ?
#
loop_
_entity_poly.entity_id
_entity_poly.type
_entity_poly.pdbx_seq_one_letter_code
_entity_poly.pdbx_strand_id
1 'polypeptide(L)'
;MARVERLPRPGETLTDAEFFTAPGGKGANQAVGAARLGARVRFVGAVGRDSFADEALSGLRESGCDLDVAEVDAPTGVAVIYVDGSGENTIVVAPGANGLVEPVEPEGAVLCQLEIPLPAVETAGSKASFFCLNAAPAKPVPVDLVRRADLVVVNRYELEALPETPRLTALTLGDEGAVLLEEGEEVARAEPPRVDAVDGTAAGDAFTACLVVSLLEGRPREEALTRACKAGALAASRPGAQPSLPTAEDVDAL
;
A
#
# COMPACT_ATOMS: atom_id res chain seq x y z
N MET A 1 -15.31 -3.94 -6.98
CA MET A 1 -15.04 -2.93 -8.01
C MET A 1 -16.17 -2.93 -9.01
N ALA A 2 -16.63 -1.76 -9.46
CA ALA A 2 -17.63 -1.66 -10.53
C ALA A 2 -17.06 -0.78 -11.65
N ARG A 3 -17.04 -1.32 -12.89
CA ARG A 3 -16.63 -0.57 -14.07
C ARG A 3 -17.89 -0.05 -14.75
N VAL A 4 -17.94 1.24 -15.03
CA VAL A 4 -19.08 1.96 -15.61
C VAL A 4 -18.61 2.83 -16.77
N GLU A 5 -19.48 3.21 -17.69
CA GLU A 5 -19.13 4.15 -18.77
C GLU A 5 -18.81 5.54 -18.22
N ARG A 6 -19.54 5.97 -17.20
CA ARG A 6 -19.37 7.22 -16.44
C ARG A 6 -19.85 7.05 -15.01
N LEU A 7 -19.41 7.93 -14.12
CA LEU A 7 -19.91 7.94 -12.74
C LEU A 7 -21.41 8.36 -12.71
N PRO A 8 -22.25 7.73 -11.87
CA PRO A 8 -23.66 8.12 -11.71
C PRO A 8 -23.77 9.48 -11.02
N ARG A 9 -24.77 10.27 -11.39
CA ARG A 9 -25.15 11.49 -10.69
C ARG A 9 -25.96 11.16 -9.43
N PRO A 10 -26.04 12.06 -8.43
CA PRO A 10 -26.93 11.85 -7.30
C PRO A 10 -28.38 11.54 -7.73
N GLY A 11 -28.93 10.41 -7.25
CA GLY A 11 -30.26 9.94 -7.59
C GLY A 11 -30.37 9.15 -8.90
N GLU A 12 -29.29 8.96 -9.64
CA GLU A 12 -29.26 8.19 -10.87
C GLU A 12 -28.95 6.72 -10.61
N THR A 13 -29.55 5.82 -11.40
CA THR A 13 -29.24 4.39 -11.43
C THR A 13 -28.66 4.03 -12.79
N LEU A 14 -27.45 3.44 -12.81
CA LEU A 14 -26.85 2.82 -13.98
C LEU A 14 -27.05 1.30 -13.90
N THR A 15 -27.34 0.64 -15.03
CA THR A 15 -27.71 -0.79 -15.06
C THR A 15 -26.71 -1.68 -15.78
N ASP A 16 -25.69 -1.11 -16.40
CA ASP A 16 -24.75 -1.74 -17.33
C ASP A 16 -23.32 -1.80 -16.77
N ALA A 17 -23.19 -1.84 -15.45
CA ALA A 17 -21.91 -1.98 -14.80
C ALA A 17 -21.38 -3.42 -14.83
N GLU A 18 -20.10 -3.59 -15.09
CA GLU A 18 -19.39 -4.85 -14.81
C GLU A 18 -18.94 -4.84 -13.35
N PHE A 19 -19.31 -5.87 -12.60
CA PHE A 19 -18.90 -6.02 -11.19
C PHE A 19 -17.95 -7.18 -11.00
N PHE A 20 -16.90 -6.94 -10.22
CA PHE A 20 -15.96 -7.98 -9.79
C PHE A 20 -15.38 -7.67 -8.40
N THR A 21 -14.96 -8.72 -7.70
CA THR A 21 -14.24 -8.64 -6.43
C THR A 21 -12.78 -9.02 -6.64
N ALA A 22 -11.91 -8.52 -5.79
CA ALA A 22 -10.50 -8.88 -5.76
C ALA A 22 -9.93 -8.63 -4.37
N PRO A 23 -8.95 -9.43 -3.92
CA PRO A 23 -8.24 -9.16 -2.68
C PRO A 23 -7.49 -7.84 -2.79
N GLY A 24 -7.49 -7.05 -1.71
CA GLY A 24 -6.91 -5.72 -1.67
C GLY A 24 -6.64 -5.25 -0.25
N GLY A 25 -6.56 -3.93 -0.09
CA GLY A 25 -6.14 -3.24 1.12
C GLY A 25 -4.63 -3.02 1.12
N LYS A 26 -4.21 -1.78 1.45
CA LYS A 26 -2.79 -1.36 1.35
C LYS A 26 -1.84 -2.30 2.09
N GLY A 27 -2.18 -2.67 3.34
CA GLY A 27 -1.37 -3.56 4.14
C GLY A 27 -1.19 -4.94 3.50
N ALA A 28 -2.28 -5.54 3.01
CA ALA A 28 -2.24 -6.84 2.35
C ALA A 28 -1.48 -6.77 1.01
N ASN A 29 -1.70 -5.72 0.20
CA ASN A 29 -0.97 -5.52 -1.05
C ASN A 29 0.54 -5.40 -0.81
N GLN A 30 0.95 -4.58 0.16
CA GLN A 30 2.36 -4.38 0.51
C GLN A 30 2.99 -5.64 1.09
N ALA A 31 2.25 -6.42 1.88
CA ALA A 31 2.71 -7.70 2.40
C ALA A 31 2.93 -8.74 1.28
N VAL A 32 1.97 -8.87 0.36
CA VAL A 32 2.09 -9.73 -0.83
C VAL A 32 3.25 -9.27 -1.71
N GLY A 33 3.37 -7.95 -1.95
CA GLY A 33 4.48 -7.37 -2.71
C GLY A 33 5.84 -7.71 -2.09
N ALA A 34 6.01 -7.50 -0.78
CA ALA A 34 7.24 -7.80 -0.07
C ALA A 34 7.58 -9.30 -0.12
N ALA A 35 6.59 -10.19 0.05
CA ALA A 35 6.79 -11.63 -0.04
C ALA A 35 7.23 -12.08 -1.45
N ARG A 36 6.61 -11.54 -2.52
CA ARG A 36 7.02 -11.80 -3.90
C ARG A 36 8.42 -11.28 -4.24
N LEU A 37 8.89 -10.29 -3.50
CA LEU A 37 10.25 -9.77 -3.58
C LEU A 37 11.26 -10.58 -2.74
N GLY A 38 10.82 -11.67 -2.11
CA GLY A 38 11.67 -12.59 -1.36
C GLY A 38 11.78 -12.30 0.14
N ALA A 39 11.06 -11.32 0.68
CA ALA A 39 11.03 -11.07 2.11
C ALA A 39 10.22 -12.12 2.86
N ARG A 40 10.64 -12.47 4.08
CA ARG A 40 9.81 -13.22 5.01
C ARG A 40 8.86 -12.27 5.73
N VAL A 41 7.57 -12.43 5.49
CA VAL A 41 6.53 -11.50 5.95
C VAL A 41 5.62 -12.17 6.97
N ARG A 42 5.44 -11.55 8.14
CA ARG A 42 4.31 -11.77 9.05
C ARG A 42 3.30 -10.67 8.82
N PHE A 43 2.08 -11.04 8.48
CA PHE A 43 0.97 -10.11 8.28
C PHE A 43 0.06 -10.12 9.50
N VAL A 44 -0.11 -8.95 10.13
CA VAL A 44 -1.02 -8.73 11.26
C VAL A 44 -2.23 -7.97 10.76
N GLY A 45 -3.45 -8.48 11.02
CA GLY A 45 -4.67 -7.87 10.53
C GLY A 45 -5.92 -8.43 11.19
N ALA A 46 -7.09 -8.05 10.64
CA ALA A 46 -8.37 -8.59 11.08
C ALA A 46 -9.34 -8.78 9.91
N VAL A 47 -10.17 -9.80 9.99
CA VAL A 47 -11.28 -10.08 9.07
C VAL A 47 -12.56 -10.34 9.84
N GLY A 48 -13.70 -10.22 9.17
CA GLY A 48 -14.99 -10.63 9.71
C GLY A 48 -15.22 -12.12 9.49
N ARG A 49 -16.37 -12.60 10.04
CA ARG A 49 -16.87 -13.97 9.80
C ARG A 49 -17.85 -13.98 8.64
N ASP A 50 -17.38 -13.60 7.46
CA ASP A 50 -18.20 -13.45 6.26
C ASP A 50 -17.53 -14.05 5.01
N SER A 51 -18.23 -14.01 3.88
CA SER A 51 -17.76 -14.58 2.63
C SER A 51 -16.56 -13.83 2.01
N PHE A 52 -16.25 -12.62 2.47
CA PHE A 52 -15.12 -11.84 1.96
C PHE A 52 -13.80 -12.18 2.65
N ALA A 53 -13.85 -12.80 3.85
CA ALA A 53 -12.64 -13.08 4.64
C ALA A 53 -11.65 -13.98 3.88
N ASP A 54 -12.12 -15.07 3.28
CA ASP A 54 -11.27 -16.01 2.54
C ASP A 54 -10.66 -15.38 1.28
N GLU A 55 -11.45 -14.61 0.53
CA GLU A 55 -10.96 -13.88 -0.63
C GLU A 55 -9.91 -12.83 -0.24
N ALA A 56 -10.16 -12.07 0.84
CA ALA A 56 -9.23 -11.05 1.34
C ALA A 56 -7.85 -11.62 1.71
N LEU A 57 -7.80 -12.85 2.22
CA LEU A 57 -6.58 -13.51 2.66
C LEU A 57 -5.92 -14.40 1.58
N SER A 58 -6.56 -14.60 0.43
CA SER A 58 -6.10 -15.55 -0.59
C SER A 58 -4.69 -15.23 -1.09
N GLY A 59 -4.43 -13.99 -1.53
CA GLY A 59 -3.12 -13.61 -2.06
C GLY A 59 -2.01 -13.63 -1.01
N LEU A 60 -2.32 -13.33 0.26
CA LEU A 60 -1.37 -13.45 1.37
C LEU A 60 -0.95 -14.92 1.60
N ARG A 61 -1.92 -15.85 1.58
CA ARG A 61 -1.66 -17.30 1.70
C ARG A 61 -0.83 -17.82 0.51
N GLU A 62 -1.22 -17.45 -0.71
CA GLU A 62 -0.53 -17.84 -1.94
C GLU A 62 0.91 -17.34 -2.00
N SER A 63 1.17 -16.16 -1.43
CA SER A 63 2.50 -15.57 -1.35
C SER A 63 3.35 -16.08 -0.18
N GLY A 64 2.81 -16.99 0.64
CA GLY A 64 3.54 -17.60 1.76
C GLY A 64 3.75 -16.68 2.96
N CYS A 65 2.91 -15.65 3.13
CA CYS A 65 2.93 -14.81 4.32
C CYS A 65 2.52 -15.61 5.56
N ASP A 66 3.20 -15.38 6.68
CA ASP A 66 2.77 -15.85 7.99
C ASP A 66 1.62 -14.98 8.49
N LEU A 67 0.44 -15.58 8.71
CA LEU A 67 -0.79 -14.85 9.00
C LEU A 67 -1.11 -14.84 10.49
N ASP A 68 -1.06 -13.66 11.09
CA ASP A 68 -1.56 -13.36 12.43
C ASP A 68 -2.82 -12.49 12.29
N VAL A 69 -3.92 -13.12 11.91
CA VAL A 69 -5.17 -12.44 11.55
C VAL A 69 -6.27 -12.81 12.53
N ALA A 70 -6.83 -11.80 13.21
CA ALA A 70 -7.96 -11.97 14.10
C ALA A 70 -9.27 -12.06 13.32
N GLU A 71 -10.14 -13.01 13.72
CA GLU A 71 -11.55 -13.01 13.32
C GLU A 71 -12.36 -12.20 14.35
N VAL A 72 -13.00 -11.13 13.90
CA VAL A 72 -13.74 -10.21 14.78
C VAL A 72 -15.23 -10.17 14.44
N ASP A 73 -16.04 -9.63 15.38
CA ASP A 73 -17.48 -9.45 15.20
C ASP A 73 -17.77 -8.12 14.48
N ALA A 74 -17.27 -8.03 13.23
CA ALA A 74 -17.52 -6.95 12.28
C ALA A 74 -17.39 -7.50 10.88
N PRO A 75 -17.99 -6.89 9.84
CA PRO A 75 -17.76 -7.27 8.45
C PRO A 75 -16.29 -7.11 8.06
N THR A 76 -15.79 -7.97 7.19
CA THR A 76 -14.48 -7.75 6.54
C THR A 76 -14.44 -6.40 5.85
N GLY A 77 -13.32 -5.68 5.95
CA GLY A 77 -13.16 -4.36 5.32
C GLY A 77 -13.32 -4.43 3.80
N VAL A 78 -14.04 -3.47 3.22
CA VAL A 78 -14.33 -3.43 1.78
C VAL A 78 -14.05 -2.03 1.24
N ALA A 79 -13.34 -1.95 0.11
CA ALA A 79 -13.26 -0.77 -0.72
C ALA A 79 -14.23 -0.90 -1.90
N VAL A 80 -15.21 0.00 -1.99
CA VAL A 80 -16.09 0.12 -3.14
C VAL A 80 -15.43 1.08 -4.12
N ILE A 81 -15.05 0.56 -5.28
CA ILE A 81 -14.30 1.31 -6.29
C ILE A 81 -15.16 1.37 -7.55
N TYR A 82 -15.46 2.58 -8.01
CA TYR A 82 -16.05 2.83 -9.32
C TYR A 82 -14.94 3.30 -10.25
N VAL A 83 -14.86 2.71 -11.44
CA VAL A 83 -13.91 3.11 -12.49
C VAL A 83 -14.73 3.45 -13.72
N ASP A 84 -14.57 4.64 -14.25
CA ASP A 84 -15.25 5.07 -15.46
C ASP A 84 -14.47 4.76 -16.75
N GLY A 85 -15.10 5.06 -17.90
CA GLY A 85 -14.50 4.80 -19.22
C GLY A 85 -13.24 5.61 -19.53
N SER A 86 -12.93 6.67 -18.77
CA SER A 86 -11.69 7.44 -18.87
C SER A 86 -10.56 6.87 -17.99
N GLY A 87 -10.88 5.90 -17.10
CA GLY A 87 -9.95 5.35 -16.11
C GLY A 87 -9.93 6.14 -14.80
N GLU A 88 -10.74 7.20 -14.65
CA GLU A 88 -10.91 7.87 -13.36
C GLU A 88 -11.61 6.95 -12.37
N ASN A 89 -11.18 7.01 -11.11
CA ASN A 89 -11.78 6.21 -10.06
C ASN A 89 -12.32 7.05 -8.91
N THR A 90 -13.34 6.50 -8.27
CA THR A 90 -13.89 7.00 -7.00
C THR A 90 -13.93 5.85 -6.02
N ILE A 91 -13.33 6.06 -4.85
CA ILE A 91 -13.15 5.00 -3.84
C ILE A 91 -13.84 5.40 -2.54
N VAL A 92 -14.66 4.50 -2.02
CA VAL A 92 -15.24 4.60 -0.68
C VAL A 92 -14.82 3.39 0.13
N VAL A 93 -14.17 3.61 1.26
CA VAL A 93 -13.70 2.53 2.14
C VAL A 93 -14.63 2.36 3.33
N ALA A 94 -15.14 1.14 3.51
CA ALA A 94 -15.77 0.68 4.73
C ALA A 94 -14.71 -0.13 5.52
N PRO A 95 -14.15 0.40 6.63
CA PRO A 95 -13.03 -0.23 7.30
C PRO A 95 -13.39 -1.59 7.92
N GLY A 96 -14.62 -1.76 8.40
CA GLY A 96 -15.06 -3.02 9.01
C GLY A 96 -14.07 -3.54 10.05
N ALA A 97 -13.69 -4.80 9.93
CA ALA A 97 -12.73 -5.48 10.78
C ALA A 97 -11.36 -4.79 10.89
N ASN A 98 -10.92 -4.08 9.84
CA ASN A 98 -9.66 -3.34 9.89
C ASN A 98 -9.66 -2.27 10.99
N GLY A 99 -10.84 -1.70 11.32
CA GLY A 99 -10.99 -0.75 12.43
C GLY A 99 -10.84 -1.36 13.82
N LEU A 100 -10.74 -2.68 13.93
CA LEU A 100 -10.62 -3.44 15.16
C LEU A 100 -9.28 -4.16 15.32
N VAL A 101 -8.30 -3.85 14.47
CA VAL A 101 -6.94 -4.40 14.62
C VAL A 101 -6.34 -3.93 15.94
N GLU A 102 -5.99 -4.89 16.78
CA GLU A 102 -5.40 -4.64 18.10
C GLU A 102 -3.90 -4.32 17.97
N PRO A 103 -3.34 -3.52 18.91
CA PRO A 103 -1.91 -3.28 18.98
C PRO A 103 -1.12 -4.58 19.22
N VAL A 104 -0.12 -4.84 18.37
CA VAL A 104 0.78 -6.00 18.49
C VAL A 104 2.22 -5.50 18.49
N GLU A 105 3.05 -6.01 19.42
CA GLU A 105 4.47 -5.72 19.43
C GLU A 105 5.16 -6.48 18.30
N PRO A 106 5.94 -5.79 17.44
CA PRO A 106 6.59 -6.42 16.31
C PRO A 106 7.89 -7.11 16.70
N GLU A 107 8.32 -8.03 15.85
CA GLU A 107 9.66 -8.60 15.86
C GLU A 107 10.38 -8.16 14.58
N GLY A 108 11.26 -7.16 14.65
CA GLY A 108 12.06 -6.71 13.52
C GLY A 108 11.54 -5.44 12.81
N ALA A 109 11.63 -5.43 11.49
CA ALA A 109 11.19 -4.31 10.68
C ALA A 109 9.66 -4.31 10.50
N VAL A 110 9.08 -3.11 10.46
CA VAL A 110 7.63 -2.91 10.34
C VAL A 110 7.30 -1.96 9.21
N LEU A 111 6.28 -2.30 8.46
CA LEU A 111 5.64 -1.45 7.47
C LEU A 111 4.15 -1.31 7.83
N CYS A 112 3.71 -0.09 8.15
CA CYS A 112 2.32 0.22 8.45
C CYS A 112 1.74 1.22 7.45
N GLN A 113 0.40 1.19 7.36
CA GLN A 113 -0.42 2.16 6.63
C GLN A 113 -1.45 2.75 7.59
N LEU A 114 -2.25 3.70 7.09
CA LEU A 114 -3.25 4.36 7.91
C LEU A 114 -4.69 3.80 7.70
N GLU A 115 -4.83 2.56 7.28
CA GLU A 115 -6.13 1.87 7.14
C GLU A 115 -6.55 1.10 8.40
N ILE A 116 -5.71 1.11 9.44
CA ILE A 116 -5.94 0.49 10.77
C ILE A 116 -5.93 1.55 11.88
N PRO A 117 -6.32 1.22 13.13
CA PRO A 117 -6.31 2.16 14.24
C PRO A 117 -4.92 2.71 14.54
N LEU A 118 -4.82 4.02 14.79
CA LEU A 118 -3.56 4.67 15.16
C LEU A 118 -2.85 4.01 16.34
N PRO A 119 -3.52 3.59 17.43
CA PRO A 119 -2.84 2.89 18.52
C PRO A 119 -2.10 1.62 18.10
N ALA A 120 -2.62 0.88 17.10
CA ALA A 120 -1.93 -0.29 16.55
C ALA A 120 -0.67 0.13 15.78
N VAL A 121 -0.75 1.20 14.97
CA VAL A 121 0.39 1.75 14.24
C VAL A 121 1.46 2.30 15.19
N GLU A 122 1.06 3.05 16.22
CA GLU A 122 1.95 3.61 17.24
C GLU A 122 2.71 2.53 18.00
N THR A 123 2.00 1.47 18.45
CA THR A 123 2.63 0.34 19.15
C THR A 123 3.63 -0.39 18.23
N ALA A 124 3.22 -0.71 17.02
CA ALA A 124 4.09 -1.36 16.03
C ALA A 124 5.34 -0.50 15.74
N GLY A 125 5.17 0.80 15.49
CA GLY A 125 6.27 1.71 15.24
C GLY A 125 7.21 1.88 16.44
N SER A 126 6.70 1.89 17.66
CA SER A 126 7.52 2.15 18.88
C SER A 126 8.54 1.04 19.18
N LYS A 127 8.31 -0.19 18.73
CA LYS A 127 9.13 -1.38 19.03
C LYS A 127 9.89 -1.91 17.81
N ALA A 128 9.63 -1.39 16.61
CA ALA A 128 10.27 -1.84 15.39
C ALA A 128 11.79 -1.53 15.39
N SER A 129 12.57 -2.44 14.81
CA SER A 129 14.00 -2.20 14.53
C SER A 129 14.22 -1.27 13.33
N PHE A 130 13.25 -1.23 12.42
CA PHE A 130 13.09 -0.30 11.32
C PHE A 130 11.59 -0.07 11.12
N PHE A 131 11.17 1.19 11.12
CA PHE A 131 9.76 1.54 10.95
C PHE A 131 9.53 2.36 9.68
N CYS A 132 8.80 1.78 8.74
CA CYS A 132 8.28 2.49 7.58
C CYS A 132 6.79 2.79 7.78
N LEU A 133 6.43 4.07 7.65
CA LEU A 133 5.05 4.53 7.61
C LEU A 133 4.70 4.92 6.17
N ASN A 134 3.86 4.14 5.51
CA ASN A 134 3.15 4.64 4.34
C ASN A 134 1.94 5.45 4.83
N ALA A 135 2.04 6.78 4.83
CA ALA A 135 1.04 7.67 5.42
C ALA A 135 -0.22 7.81 4.55
N ALA A 136 -0.71 6.69 4.05
CA ALA A 136 -1.87 6.55 3.17
C ALA A 136 -3.02 5.77 3.86
N PRO A 137 -4.28 6.18 3.68
CA PRO A 137 -4.73 7.44 3.06
C PRO A 137 -4.40 8.68 3.88
N ALA A 138 -4.40 9.85 3.23
CA ALA A 138 -4.14 11.13 3.90
C ALA A 138 -5.12 11.36 5.06
N LYS A 139 -4.59 11.42 6.28
CA LYS A 139 -5.34 11.76 7.51
C LYS A 139 -4.37 12.29 8.57
N PRO A 140 -4.88 13.02 9.57
CA PRO A 140 -4.04 13.52 10.66
C PRO A 140 -3.33 12.38 11.38
N VAL A 141 -2.03 12.53 11.60
CA VAL A 141 -1.19 11.61 12.37
C VAL A 141 -0.46 12.36 13.50
N PRO A 142 -0.17 11.71 14.63
CA PRO A 142 0.63 12.32 15.69
C PRO A 142 2.05 12.66 15.21
N VAL A 143 2.57 13.80 15.66
CA VAL A 143 3.94 14.25 15.35
C VAL A 143 4.97 13.19 15.75
N ASP A 144 4.80 12.59 16.93
CA ASP A 144 5.73 11.59 17.45
C ASP A 144 5.77 10.31 16.60
N LEU A 145 4.64 9.96 15.94
CA LEU A 145 4.62 8.84 15.00
C LEU A 145 5.47 9.13 13.76
N VAL A 146 5.38 10.34 13.23
CA VAL A 146 6.21 10.79 12.08
C VAL A 146 7.69 10.82 12.46
N ARG A 147 8.04 11.35 13.64
CA ARG A 147 9.42 11.39 14.14
C ARG A 147 10.02 10.02 14.36
N ARG A 148 9.18 9.05 14.77
CA ARG A 148 9.63 7.67 15.02
C ARG A 148 9.94 6.92 13.73
N ALA A 149 9.30 7.29 12.62
CA ALA A 149 9.49 6.60 11.36
C ALA A 149 10.92 6.79 10.81
N ASP A 150 11.56 5.69 10.47
CA ASP A 150 12.85 5.67 9.78
C ASP A 150 12.67 6.04 8.30
N LEU A 151 11.48 5.75 7.74
CA LEU A 151 11.07 6.10 6.40
C LEU A 151 9.57 6.43 6.40
N VAL A 152 9.19 7.54 5.76
CA VAL A 152 7.78 7.84 5.45
C VAL A 152 7.58 7.81 3.94
N VAL A 153 6.59 7.05 3.47
CA VAL A 153 6.22 6.98 2.05
C VAL A 153 4.90 7.72 1.86
N VAL A 154 4.88 8.66 0.92
CA VAL A 154 3.74 9.56 0.67
C VAL A 154 3.66 9.93 -0.80
N ASN A 155 2.47 10.32 -1.25
CA ASN A 155 2.27 11.15 -2.43
C ASN A 155 2.19 12.64 -2.04
N ARG A 156 1.97 13.54 -3.03
CA ARG A 156 1.91 15.00 -2.80
C ARG A 156 0.80 15.38 -1.80
N TYR A 157 -0.39 14.75 -1.89
CA TYR A 157 -1.52 15.05 -1.00
C TYR A 157 -1.28 14.55 0.42
N GLU A 158 -0.67 13.39 0.55
CA GLU A 158 -0.33 12.79 1.85
C GLU A 158 0.78 13.58 2.54
N LEU A 159 1.77 14.09 1.78
CA LEU A 159 2.84 14.93 2.30
C LEU A 159 2.29 16.23 2.92
N GLU A 160 1.33 16.88 2.25
CA GLU A 160 0.69 18.11 2.75
C GLU A 160 -0.11 17.88 4.05
N ALA A 161 -0.57 16.66 4.29
CA ALA A 161 -1.32 16.29 5.48
C ALA A 161 -0.43 15.94 6.69
N LEU A 162 0.90 15.82 6.50
CA LEU A 162 1.82 15.52 7.59
C LEU A 162 1.99 16.73 8.51
N PRO A 163 2.09 16.51 9.84
CA PRO A 163 2.24 17.60 10.81
C PRO A 163 3.63 18.25 10.80
N GLU A 164 4.65 17.55 10.27
CA GLU A 164 6.02 18.03 10.12
C GLU A 164 6.77 17.27 9.03
N THR A 165 7.94 17.74 8.64
CA THR A 165 8.84 17.10 7.69
C THR A 165 9.49 15.86 8.33
N PRO A 166 9.30 14.64 7.76
CA PRO A 166 9.97 13.44 8.25
C PRO A 166 11.48 13.48 8.01
N ARG A 167 12.22 12.69 8.79
CA ARG A 167 13.68 12.56 8.60
C ARG A 167 14.04 12.02 7.22
N LEU A 168 13.38 10.95 6.77
CA LEU A 168 13.53 10.40 5.42
C LEU A 168 12.16 10.19 4.81
N THR A 169 11.93 10.77 3.64
CA THR A 169 10.66 10.69 2.92
C THR A 169 10.87 10.13 1.53
N ALA A 170 10.09 9.14 1.15
CA ALA A 170 9.93 8.75 -0.25
C ALA A 170 8.64 9.40 -0.79
N LEU A 171 8.80 10.41 -1.61
CA LEU A 171 7.69 11.12 -2.25
C LEU A 171 7.46 10.54 -3.65
N THR A 172 6.30 9.90 -3.84
CA THR A 172 5.87 9.39 -5.14
C THR A 172 5.23 10.50 -5.96
N LEU A 173 5.58 10.57 -7.24
CA LEU A 173 5.18 11.63 -8.18
C LEU A 173 4.38 11.08 -9.37
N GLY A 174 3.82 9.87 -9.25
CA GLY A 174 3.10 9.19 -10.32
C GLY A 174 4.01 8.81 -11.48
N ASP A 175 3.68 9.24 -12.68
CA ASP A 175 4.46 9.00 -13.91
C ASP A 175 5.80 9.77 -13.96
N GLU A 176 5.98 10.78 -13.11
CA GLU A 176 7.26 11.47 -12.92
C GLU A 176 8.25 10.67 -12.02
N GLY A 177 7.83 9.53 -11.46
CA GLY A 177 8.67 8.67 -10.61
C GLY A 177 8.61 8.98 -9.13
N ALA A 178 9.77 9.09 -8.48
CA ALA A 178 9.84 9.36 -7.06
C ALA A 178 11.15 10.06 -6.67
N VAL A 179 11.11 10.72 -5.51
CA VAL A 179 12.29 11.33 -4.88
C VAL A 179 12.43 10.84 -3.44
N LEU A 180 13.67 10.71 -2.98
CA LEU A 180 13.98 10.62 -1.55
C LEU A 180 14.39 11.99 -1.04
N LEU A 181 13.77 12.40 0.06
CA LEU A 181 14.07 13.64 0.76
C LEU A 181 14.62 13.30 2.14
N GLU A 182 15.78 13.80 2.51
CA GLU A 182 16.33 13.74 3.87
C GLU A 182 16.20 15.12 4.50
N GLU A 183 15.44 15.22 5.59
CA GLU A 183 15.12 16.50 6.25
C GLU A 183 14.54 17.56 5.29
N GLY A 184 13.81 17.12 4.25
CA GLY A 184 13.21 17.97 3.23
C GLY A 184 14.08 18.25 2.01
N GLU A 185 15.38 17.92 2.03
CA GLU A 185 16.29 18.10 0.91
C GLU A 185 16.36 16.86 0.02
N GLU A 186 16.31 17.03 -1.30
CA GLU A 186 16.37 15.93 -2.26
C GLU A 186 17.77 15.29 -2.25
N VAL A 187 17.81 13.99 -1.91
CA VAL A 187 19.05 13.20 -1.86
C VAL A 187 19.12 12.10 -2.92
N ALA A 188 18.00 11.74 -3.52
CA ALA A 188 17.93 10.83 -4.66
C ALA A 188 16.65 11.06 -5.47
N ARG A 189 16.72 10.79 -6.77
CA ARG A 189 15.58 10.81 -7.70
C ARG A 189 15.65 9.63 -8.64
N ALA A 190 14.49 9.04 -8.96
CA ALA A 190 14.38 7.99 -9.96
C ALA A 190 13.13 8.22 -10.81
N GLU A 191 13.29 8.01 -12.12
CA GLU A 191 12.18 7.98 -13.07
C GLU A 191 11.72 6.53 -13.27
N PRO A 192 10.41 6.27 -13.46
CA PRO A 192 9.94 4.93 -13.77
C PRO A 192 10.30 4.58 -15.23
N PRO A 193 10.45 3.29 -15.54
CA PRO A 193 10.52 2.86 -16.93
C PRO A 193 9.20 3.19 -17.64
N ARG A 194 9.28 3.42 -18.93
CA ARG A 194 8.08 3.64 -19.76
C ARG A 194 7.32 2.32 -19.91
N VAL A 195 6.08 2.31 -19.48
CA VAL A 195 5.15 1.18 -19.61
C VAL A 195 3.81 1.66 -20.13
N ASP A 196 3.07 0.77 -20.77
CA ASP A 196 1.67 1.05 -21.09
C ASP A 196 0.84 0.82 -19.82
N ALA A 197 0.46 1.90 -19.16
CA ALA A 197 -0.34 1.84 -17.94
C ALA A 197 -1.76 1.33 -18.26
N VAL A 198 -2.16 0.28 -17.54
CA VAL A 198 -3.47 -0.38 -17.66
C VAL A 198 -4.34 -0.09 -16.45
N ASP A 199 -3.75 -0.18 -15.25
CA ASP A 199 -4.44 -0.03 -13.98
C ASP A 199 -3.46 0.43 -12.89
N GLY A 200 -3.62 1.65 -12.40
CA GLY A 200 -2.75 2.23 -11.35
C GLY A 200 -2.99 1.65 -9.95
N THR A 201 -3.96 0.72 -9.80
CA THR A 201 -4.26 0.09 -8.51
C THR A 201 -3.02 -0.67 -7.99
N ALA A 202 -2.70 -0.47 -6.71
CA ALA A 202 -1.53 -1.06 -6.04
C ALA A 202 -0.14 -0.66 -6.58
N ALA A 203 -0.01 0.26 -7.54
CA ALA A 203 1.31 0.75 -7.99
C ALA A 203 2.12 1.37 -6.83
N GLY A 204 1.48 2.18 -5.98
CA GLY A 204 2.07 2.74 -4.78
C GLY A 204 2.41 1.67 -3.72
N ASP A 205 1.62 0.59 -3.63
CA ASP A 205 1.88 -0.52 -2.72
C ASP A 205 3.10 -1.34 -3.19
N ALA A 206 3.19 -1.62 -4.50
CA ALA A 206 4.35 -2.27 -5.11
C ALA A 206 5.63 -1.46 -4.93
N PHE A 207 5.56 -0.13 -5.17
CA PHE A 207 6.65 0.81 -4.91
C PHE A 207 7.10 0.73 -3.45
N THR A 208 6.17 0.88 -2.52
CA THR A 208 6.46 0.91 -1.07
C THR A 208 7.09 -0.40 -0.61
N ALA A 209 6.51 -1.54 -0.97
CA ALA A 209 7.04 -2.85 -0.63
C ALA A 209 8.47 -3.04 -1.17
N CYS A 210 8.69 -2.68 -2.45
CA CYS A 210 10.00 -2.83 -3.09
C CYS A 210 11.06 -1.91 -2.48
N LEU A 211 10.71 -0.66 -2.15
CA LEU A 211 11.63 0.28 -1.49
C LEU A 211 12.07 -0.26 -0.13
N VAL A 212 11.10 -0.69 0.70
CA VAL A 212 11.39 -1.21 2.05
C VAL A 212 12.24 -2.47 1.97
N VAL A 213 11.88 -3.45 1.12
CA VAL A 213 12.67 -4.68 0.96
C VAL A 213 14.10 -4.35 0.50
N SER A 214 14.25 -3.48 -0.50
CA SER A 214 15.56 -3.10 -1.03
C SER A 214 16.44 -2.41 0.01
N LEU A 215 15.87 -1.53 0.84
CA LEU A 215 16.61 -0.88 1.93
C LEU A 215 17.01 -1.88 3.02
N LEU A 216 16.15 -2.83 3.36
CA LEU A 216 16.45 -3.88 4.35
C LEU A 216 17.48 -4.90 3.83
N GLU A 217 17.57 -5.10 2.52
CA GLU A 217 18.67 -5.84 1.86
C GLU A 217 20.01 -5.08 1.91
N GLY A 218 20.03 -3.82 2.35
CA GLY A 218 21.22 -2.97 2.41
C GLY A 218 21.61 -2.36 1.04
N ARG A 219 20.70 -2.29 0.09
CA ARG A 219 20.96 -1.63 -1.20
C ARG A 219 21.16 -0.14 -1.02
N PRO A 220 22.03 0.50 -1.83
CA PRO A 220 22.14 1.96 -1.86
C PRO A 220 20.78 2.62 -2.12
N ARG A 221 20.54 3.79 -1.52
CA ARG A 221 19.25 4.51 -1.59
C ARG A 221 18.77 4.78 -3.02
N GLU A 222 19.69 5.16 -3.92
CA GLU A 222 19.40 5.42 -5.34
C GLU A 222 18.97 4.14 -6.07
N GLU A 223 19.65 3.02 -5.80
CA GLU A 223 19.30 1.72 -6.37
C GLU A 223 17.95 1.24 -5.83
N ALA A 224 17.72 1.35 -4.52
CA ALA A 224 16.46 0.98 -3.89
C ALA A 224 15.29 1.80 -4.46
N LEU A 225 15.47 3.11 -4.66
CA LEU A 225 14.47 3.99 -5.23
C LEU A 225 14.17 3.64 -6.70
N THR A 226 15.21 3.40 -7.50
CA THR A 226 15.07 2.99 -8.91
C THR A 226 14.30 1.68 -9.02
N ARG A 227 14.66 0.71 -8.18
CA ARG A 227 13.99 -0.60 -8.13
C ARG A 227 12.51 -0.47 -7.71
N ALA A 228 12.21 0.42 -6.77
CA ALA A 228 10.86 0.71 -6.34
C ALA A 228 10.02 1.36 -7.46
N CYS A 229 10.58 2.29 -8.22
CA CYS A 229 9.92 2.87 -9.40
C CYS A 229 9.60 1.82 -10.47
N LYS A 230 10.52 0.87 -10.71
CA LYS A 230 10.28 -0.27 -11.62
C LYS A 230 9.11 -1.13 -11.13
N ALA A 231 9.08 -1.46 -9.82
CA ALA A 231 7.99 -2.26 -9.25
C ALA A 231 6.63 -1.57 -9.39
N GLY A 232 6.57 -0.27 -9.12
CA GLY A 232 5.35 0.52 -9.31
C GLY A 232 4.88 0.56 -10.76
N ALA A 233 5.80 0.76 -11.71
CA ALA A 233 5.51 0.76 -13.14
C ALA A 233 5.00 -0.61 -13.64
N LEU A 234 5.64 -1.70 -13.23
CA LEU A 234 5.20 -3.07 -13.54
C LEU A 234 3.80 -3.35 -13.00
N ALA A 235 3.51 -2.94 -11.76
CA ALA A 235 2.16 -3.07 -11.21
C ALA A 235 1.14 -2.27 -12.03
N ALA A 236 1.46 -1.03 -12.40
CA ALA A 236 0.57 -0.20 -13.22
C ALA A 236 0.32 -0.75 -14.64
N SER A 237 1.20 -1.59 -15.17
CA SER A 237 1.05 -2.23 -16.49
C SER A 237 0.16 -3.48 -16.49
N ARG A 238 -0.33 -3.91 -15.33
CA ARG A 238 -1.12 -5.13 -15.15
C ARG A 238 -2.46 -4.81 -14.47
N PRO A 239 -3.56 -5.51 -14.78
CA PRO A 239 -4.84 -5.24 -14.14
C PRO A 239 -4.91 -5.79 -12.71
N GLY A 240 -5.65 -5.09 -11.84
CA GLY A 240 -5.96 -5.49 -10.47
C GLY A 240 -4.90 -5.11 -9.44
N ALA A 241 -5.22 -5.33 -8.16
CA ALA A 241 -4.34 -4.99 -7.05
C ALA A 241 -3.25 -6.07 -6.83
N GLN A 242 -3.52 -7.09 -6.01
CA GLN A 242 -2.54 -8.15 -5.72
C GLN A 242 -2.08 -8.94 -6.96
N PRO A 243 -2.92 -9.23 -7.96
CA PRO A 243 -2.47 -9.90 -9.18
C PRO A 243 -1.39 -9.12 -9.95
N SER A 244 -1.41 -7.78 -9.92
CA SER A 244 -0.46 -6.93 -10.65
C SER A 244 0.94 -6.86 -10.01
N LEU A 245 1.07 -7.19 -8.73
CA LEU A 245 2.32 -7.05 -7.98
C LEU A 245 3.45 -7.92 -8.57
N PRO A 246 4.61 -7.33 -8.88
CA PRO A 246 5.72 -8.04 -9.51
C PRO A 246 6.48 -8.93 -8.53
N THR A 247 7.21 -9.89 -9.09
CA THR A 247 8.24 -10.67 -8.38
C THR A 247 9.59 -9.96 -8.41
N ALA A 248 10.56 -10.45 -7.61
CA ALA A 248 11.93 -9.96 -7.67
C ALA A 248 12.53 -10.11 -9.08
N GLU A 249 12.28 -11.25 -9.74
CA GLU A 249 12.76 -11.52 -11.09
C GLU A 249 12.18 -10.52 -12.10
N ASP A 250 10.88 -10.22 -12.02
CA ASP A 250 10.24 -9.20 -12.88
C ASP A 250 10.92 -7.82 -12.75
N VAL A 251 11.19 -7.41 -11.50
CA VAL A 251 11.78 -6.09 -11.21
C VAL A 251 13.24 -6.01 -11.63
N ASP A 252 14.00 -7.09 -11.42
CA ASP A 252 15.44 -7.13 -11.70
C ASP A 252 15.73 -7.36 -13.21
N ALA A 253 14.75 -7.86 -13.98
CA ALA A 253 14.84 -8.03 -15.42
C ALA A 253 14.57 -6.73 -16.22
N LEU A 254 13.92 -5.72 -15.61
CA LEU A 254 13.59 -4.44 -16.23
C LEU A 254 14.69 -3.40 -15.96
#